data_3955c02b63da6bec4492958d274c1ae3
#
_entry.id   3955c02b63da6bec4492958d274c1ae3
#
_cell.length_a   1.000
_cell.length_b   1.000
_cell.length_c   1.000
_cell.angle_alpha   90.00
_cell.angle_beta   90.00
_cell.angle_gamma   90.00
#
_symmetry.space_group_name_H-M   'P 1'
#
loop_
_entity.id
_entity.type
_entity.pdbx_description
1 polymer ?
#
loop_
_entity_poly.entity_id
_entity_poly.type
_entity_poly.pdbx_seq_one_letter_code
_entity_poly.pdbx_strand_id
1 'polypeptide(L)'
;MQKGWCCMRKFDYSFLNNGLLPANLVNLTSNITALKTMAGVRKDEYAQVFTDIEAVAKVQSIKSSNAIEGIVTSDERIAAIVNQNSAPLNHNEAEIAGYRDALNEIHLGYEHIDFRQSDILRLHEMMMSFAGYEYG
;
A
#
# COMPACT_ATOMS: atom_id res chain seq x y z
N MET A 1 4.87 14.60 -38.53
CA MET A 1 5.16 14.60 -37.09
C MET A 1 4.72 13.28 -36.50
N GLN A 2 5.62 12.31 -36.41
CA GLN A 2 5.37 11.02 -35.78
C GLN A 2 5.54 11.18 -34.27
N LYS A 3 4.46 11.01 -33.51
CA LYS A 3 4.51 10.90 -32.06
C LYS A 3 5.18 9.57 -31.70
N GLY A 4 6.40 9.64 -31.19
CA GLY A 4 7.11 8.47 -30.67
C GLY A 4 6.35 7.92 -29.46
N TRP A 5 5.83 6.73 -29.61
CA TRP A 5 5.30 5.94 -28.50
C TRP A 5 6.48 5.55 -27.63
N CYS A 6 6.46 5.99 -26.38
CA CYS A 6 7.41 5.56 -25.38
C CYS A 6 7.28 4.04 -25.23
N CYS A 7 8.28 3.32 -25.73
CA CYS A 7 8.33 1.85 -25.61
C CYS A 7 8.51 1.53 -24.12
N MET A 8 7.42 1.15 -23.46
CA MET A 8 7.52 0.61 -22.10
C MET A 8 8.47 -0.57 -22.15
N ARG A 9 9.58 -0.49 -21.42
CA ARG A 9 10.52 -1.59 -21.28
C ARG A 9 9.77 -2.80 -20.70
N LYS A 10 9.60 -3.84 -21.49
CA LYS A 10 9.15 -5.13 -20.97
C LYS A 10 10.29 -5.68 -20.13
N PHE A 11 10.05 -5.89 -18.85
CA PHE A 11 10.98 -6.63 -18.01
C PHE A 11 11.01 -8.09 -18.50
N ASP A 12 12.19 -8.55 -18.90
CA ASP A 12 12.42 -9.93 -19.28
C ASP A 12 13.17 -10.65 -18.16
N TYR A 13 12.48 -11.56 -17.49
CA TYR A 13 13.02 -12.38 -16.41
C TYR A 13 13.50 -13.75 -16.91
N SER A 14 13.62 -13.96 -18.24
CA SER A 14 14.02 -15.24 -18.83
C SER A 14 15.39 -15.74 -18.34
N PHE A 15 16.28 -14.82 -17.89
CA PHE A 15 17.56 -15.19 -17.31
C PHE A 15 17.44 -16.08 -16.06
N LEU A 16 16.31 -16.01 -15.33
CA LEU A 16 16.06 -16.86 -14.16
C LEU A 16 15.87 -18.33 -14.53
N ASN A 17 15.44 -18.60 -15.77
CA ASN A 17 15.26 -19.97 -16.28
C ASN A 17 16.60 -20.71 -16.48
N ASN A 18 17.70 -20.00 -16.52
CA ASN A 18 19.04 -20.58 -16.69
C ASN A 18 19.65 -21.11 -15.37
N GLY A 19 18.93 -20.99 -14.25
CA GLY A 19 19.32 -21.52 -12.94
C GLY A 19 20.53 -20.82 -12.29
N LEU A 20 21.09 -19.78 -12.90
CA LEU A 20 22.21 -19.02 -12.38
C LEU A 20 21.73 -17.68 -11.84
N LEU A 21 21.60 -17.60 -10.52
CA LEU A 21 21.30 -16.34 -9.84
C LEU A 21 22.61 -15.56 -9.59
N PRO A 22 22.66 -14.26 -9.91
CA PRO A 22 23.79 -13.41 -9.56
C PRO A 22 24.08 -13.44 -8.06
N ALA A 23 25.33 -13.53 -7.64
CA ALA A 23 25.71 -13.64 -6.23
C ALA A 23 25.19 -12.45 -5.38
N ASN A 24 25.16 -11.25 -5.96
CA ASN A 24 24.60 -10.08 -5.29
C ASN A 24 23.07 -10.22 -5.02
N LEU A 25 22.32 -10.85 -5.90
CA LEU A 25 20.90 -11.12 -5.70
C LEU A 25 20.69 -12.14 -4.58
N VAL A 26 21.49 -13.21 -4.55
CA VAL A 26 21.47 -14.21 -3.47
C VAL A 26 21.81 -13.56 -2.12
N ASN A 27 22.83 -12.71 -2.07
CA ASN A 27 23.20 -11.98 -0.85
C ASN A 27 22.08 -11.05 -0.38
N LEU A 28 21.45 -10.32 -1.30
CA LEU A 28 20.31 -9.43 -0.97
C LEU A 28 19.13 -10.21 -0.41
N THR A 29 18.75 -11.31 -1.04
CA THR A 29 17.63 -12.15 -0.55
C THR A 29 17.95 -12.76 0.83
N SER A 30 19.18 -13.20 1.05
CA SER A 30 19.62 -13.70 2.37
C SER A 30 19.55 -12.62 3.44
N ASN A 31 20.02 -11.41 3.14
CA ASN A 31 19.96 -10.27 4.06
C ASN A 31 18.52 -9.87 4.38
N ILE A 32 17.63 -9.81 3.36
CA ILE A 32 16.20 -9.52 3.56
C ILE A 32 15.57 -10.59 4.46
N THR A 33 15.87 -11.87 4.22
CA THR A 33 15.34 -12.98 5.04
C THR A 33 15.81 -12.86 6.49
N ALA A 34 17.09 -12.58 6.72
CA ALA A 34 17.63 -12.39 8.06
C ALA A 34 16.95 -11.21 8.78
N LEU A 35 16.80 -10.06 8.09
CA LEU A 35 16.10 -8.89 8.65
C LEU A 35 14.63 -9.18 8.95
N LYS A 36 13.93 -9.91 8.06
CA LYS A 36 12.55 -10.34 8.29
C LYS A 36 12.42 -11.20 9.54
N THR A 37 13.33 -12.16 9.74
CA THR A 37 13.33 -13.02 10.91
C THR A 37 13.58 -12.21 12.19
N MET A 38 14.58 -11.31 12.18
CA MET A 38 14.86 -10.42 13.31
C MET A 38 13.67 -9.50 13.63
N ALA A 39 13.02 -8.95 12.62
CA ALA A 39 11.84 -8.12 12.80
C ALA A 39 10.68 -8.90 13.42
N GLY A 40 10.46 -10.16 13.00
CA GLY A 40 9.45 -11.04 13.58
C GLY A 40 9.68 -11.27 15.08
N VAL A 41 10.88 -11.65 15.47
CA VAL A 41 11.25 -11.85 16.89
C VAL A 41 11.02 -10.58 17.72
N ARG A 42 11.44 -9.42 17.20
CA ARG A 42 11.23 -8.14 17.89
C ARG A 42 9.76 -7.73 17.97
N LYS A 43 8.98 -8.04 16.93
CA LYS A 43 7.54 -7.76 16.93
C LYS A 43 6.84 -8.53 18.05
N ASP A 44 7.21 -9.77 18.28
CA ASP A 44 6.65 -10.58 19.36
C ASP A 44 7.07 -10.07 20.75
N GLU A 45 8.35 -9.67 20.88
CA GLU A 45 8.92 -9.16 22.14
C GLU A 45 8.36 -7.77 22.52
N TYR A 46 8.10 -6.92 21.54
CA TYR A 46 7.67 -5.52 21.72
C TYR A 46 6.35 -5.23 21.03
N ALA A 47 5.38 -6.14 21.12
CA ALA A 47 4.13 -6.10 20.38
C ALA A 47 3.37 -4.77 20.51
N GLN A 48 3.31 -4.18 21.73
CA GLN A 48 2.62 -2.90 21.94
C GLN A 48 3.31 -1.76 21.19
N VAL A 49 4.64 -1.69 21.24
CA VAL A 49 5.42 -0.65 20.54
C VAL A 49 5.21 -0.74 19.03
N PHE A 50 5.20 -1.96 18.49
CA PHE A 50 4.94 -2.16 17.06
C PHE A 50 3.52 -1.76 16.67
N THR A 51 2.52 -2.07 17.49
CA THR A 51 1.13 -1.65 17.27
C THR A 51 1.01 -0.12 17.24
N ASP A 52 1.64 0.57 18.18
CA ASP A 52 1.61 2.03 18.26
C ASP A 52 2.30 2.68 17.04
N ILE A 53 3.48 2.15 16.64
CA ILE A 53 4.20 2.62 15.45
C ILE A 53 3.39 2.35 14.18
N GLU A 54 2.76 1.18 14.06
CA GLU A 54 1.93 0.83 12.92
C GLU A 54 0.73 1.78 12.76
N ALA A 55 0.06 2.12 13.86
CA ALA A 55 -1.04 3.08 13.85
C ALA A 55 -0.59 4.47 13.35
N VAL A 56 0.55 4.96 13.84
CA VAL A 56 1.12 6.24 13.39
C VAL A 56 1.54 6.17 11.93
N ALA A 57 2.25 5.11 11.53
CA ALA A 57 2.71 4.93 10.16
C ALA A 57 1.55 4.87 9.17
N LYS A 58 0.45 4.19 9.53
CA LYS A 58 -0.77 4.12 8.72
C LYS A 58 -1.37 5.51 8.47
N VAL A 59 -1.56 6.31 9.51
CA VAL A 59 -2.07 7.68 9.40
C VAL A 59 -1.17 8.52 8.49
N GLN A 60 0.15 8.47 8.68
CA GLN A 60 1.10 9.20 7.87
C GLN A 60 1.12 8.75 6.40
N SER A 61 1.06 7.46 6.16
CA SER A 61 1.01 6.90 4.80
C SER A 61 -0.24 7.39 4.06
N ILE A 62 -1.40 7.27 4.69
CA ILE A 62 -2.68 7.71 4.10
C ILE A 62 -2.67 9.21 3.85
N LYS A 63 -2.24 10.02 4.83
CA LYS A 63 -2.12 11.48 4.70
C LYS A 63 -1.22 11.86 3.53
N SER A 64 -0.01 11.29 3.47
CA SER A 64 0.98 11.68 2.47
C SER A 64 0.58 11.25 1.06
N SER A 65 0.01 10.06 0.91
CA SER A 65 -0.45 9.55 -0.40
C SER A 65 -1.60 10.38 -0.96
N ASN A 66 -2.60 10.69 -0.13
CA ASN A 66 -3.72 11.53 -0.58
C ASN A 66 -3.29 12.98 -0.85
N ALA A 67 -2.33 13.52 -0.09
CA ALA A 67 -1.81 14.87 -0.34
C ALA A 67 -1.11 15.02 -1.69
N ILE A 68 -0.50 13.95 -2.23
CA ILE A 68 0.09 13.94 -3.58
C ILE A 68 -0.98 14.17 -4.65
N GLU A 69 -2.18 13.64 -4.43
CA GLU A 69 -3.35 13.82 -5.31
C GLU A 69 -4.11 15.13 -5.04
N GLY A 70 -3.63 15.96 -4.09
CA GLY A 70 -4.31 17.19 -3.71
C GLY A 70 -5.49 17.00 -2.75
N ILE A 71 -5.68 15.79 -2.25
CA ILE A 71 -6.73 15.43 -1.31
C ILE A 71 -6.27 15.73 0.11
N VAL A 72 -6.84 16.74 0.72
CA VAL A 72 -6.43 17.20 2.05
C VAL A 72 -7.62 17.42 2.97
N THR A 73 -7.42 17.11 4.24
CA THR A 73 -8.32 17.48 5.36
C THR A 73 -7.49 17.68 6.62
N SER A 74 -8.09 18.01 7.75
CA SER A 74 -7.33 18.23 9.00
C SER A 74 -6.75 16.92 9.55
N ASP A 75 -5.65 17.03 10.29
CA ASP A 75 -4.97 15.87 10.88
C ASP A 75 -5.90 15.11 11.84
N GLU A 76 -6.75 15.83 12.58
CA GLU A 76 -7.74 15.24 13.49
C GLU A 76 -8.77 14.41 12.70
N ARG A 77 -9.20 14.92 11.52
CA ARG A 77 -10.13 14.19 10.66
C ARG A 77 -9.49 12.95 10.06
N ILE A 78 -8.25 13.05 9.59
CA ILE A 78 -7.52 11.88 9.08
C ILE A 78 -7.42 10.81 10.18
N ALA A 79 -7.00 11.19 11.39
CA ALA A 79 -6.87 10.27 12.51
C ALA A 79 -8.23 9.63 12.89
N ALA A 80 -9.31 10.40 12.86
CA ALA A 80 -10.66 9.90 13.14
C ALA A 80 -11.12 8.90 12.06
N ILE A 81 -10.89 9.20 10.79
CA ILE A 81 -11.25 8.29 9.69
C ILE A 81 -10.41 7.01 9.76
N VAL A 82 -9.10 7.12 9.99
CA VAL A 82 -8.17 5.98 9.95
C VAL A 82 -8.30 5.08 11.17
N ASN A 83 -8.36 5.65 12.37
CA ASN A 83 -8.29 4.90 13.62
C ASN A 83 -9.67 4.58 14.22
N GLN A 84 -10.68 5.43 13.94
CA GLN A 84 -12.01 5.33 14.56
C GLN A 84 -13.11 4.96 13.56
N ASN A 85 -12.77 4.74 12.29
CA ASN A 85 -13.74 4.49 11.21
C ASN A 85 -14.84 5.55 11.10
N SER A 86 -14.51 6.82 11.40
CA SER A 86 -15.47 7.91 11.29
C SER A 86 -15.97 8.05 9.87
N ALA A 87 -17.27 8.27 9.69
CA ALA A 87 -17.85 8.48 8.37
C ALA A 87 -17.26 9.74 7.69
N PRO A 88 -16.99 9.69 6.38
CA PRO A 88 -16.54 10.85 5.63
C PRO A 88 -17.64 11.92 5.55
N LEU A 89 -17.26 13.19 5.62
CA LEU A 89 -18.15 14.34 5.58
C LEU A 89 -18.17 15.05 4.23
N ASN A 90 -17.21 14.74 3.36
CA ASN A 90 -17.05 15.35 2.04
C ASN A 90 -16.30 14.40 1.10
N HIS A 91 -16.17 14.80 -0.17
CA HIS A 91 -15.51 14.00 -1.19
C HIS A 91 -14.05 13.64 -0.85
N ASN A 92 -13.25 14.60 -0.38
CA ASN A 92 -11.87 14.34 0.01
C ASN A 92 -11.77 13.27 1.12
N GLU A 93 -12.64 13.37 2.12
CA GLU A 93 -12.67 12.39 3.20
C GLU A 93 -13.19 11.02 2.74
N ALA A 94 -14.06 10.99 1.74
CA ALA A 94 -14.53 9.77 1.10
C ALA A 94 -13.37 9.02 0.40
N GLU A 95 -12.51 9.74 -0.33
CA GLU A 95 -11.32 9.15 -0.94
C GLU A 95 -10.31 8.66 0.10
N ILE A 96 -10.10 9.43 1.18
CA ILE A 96 -9.27 9.01 2.31
C ILE A 96 -9.79 7.72 2.95
N ALA A 97 -11.11 7.58 3.12
CA ALA A 97 -11.73 6.37 3.66
C ALA A 97 -11.55 5.16 2.73
N GLY A 98 -11.74 5.35 1.43
CA GLY A 98 -11.51 4.31 0.43
C GLY A 98 -10.05 3.84 0.39
N TYR A 99 -9.11 4.79 0.42
CA TYR A 99 -7.68 4.47 0.48
C TYR A 99 -7.32 3.71 1.76
N ARG A 100 -7.86 4.11 2.92
CA ARG A 100 -7.71 3.38 4.19
C ARG A 100 -8.15 1.93 4.05
N ASP A 101 -9.30 1.67 3.45
CA ASP A 101 -9.85 0.32 3.33
C ASP A 101 -9.01 -0.55 2.40
N ALA A 102 -8.59 -0.01 1.25
CA ALA A 102 -7.68 -0.71 0.35
C ALA A 102 -6.33 -1.02 1.01
N LEU A 103 -5.77 -0.08 1.78
CA LEU A 103 -4.52 -0.28 2.51
C LEU A 103 -4.67 -1.35 3.62
N ASN A 104 -5.80 -1.36 4.33
CA ASN A 104 -6.12 -2.40 5.31
C ASN A 104 -6.21 -3.77 4.67
N GLU A 105 -6.90 -3.89 3.53
CA GLU A 105 -7.00 -5.14 2.78
C GLU A 105 -5.62 -5.67 2.38
N ILE A 106 -4.73 -4.79 1.89
CA ILE A 106 -3.36 -5.18 1.54
C ILE A 106 -2.60 -5.67 2.79
N HIS A 107 -2.67 -4.94 3.89
CA HIS A 107 -1.92 -5.29 5.09
C HIS A 107 -2.40 -6.60 5.76
N LEU A 108 -3.70 -6.87 5.70
CA LEU A 108 -4.28 -8.07 6.29
C LEU A 108 -4.19 -9.28 5.35
N GLY A 109 -4.24 -9.05 4.03
CA GLY A 109 -4.37 -10.08 3.01
C GLY A 109 -3.16 -10.27 2.10
N TYR A 110 -2.02 -9.60 2.35
CA TYR A 110 -0.88 -9.57 1.43
C TYR A 110 -0.35 -10.97 1.03
N GLU A 111 -0.51 -11.98 1.88
CA GLU A 111 -0.10 -13.36 1.59
C GLU A 111 -0.99 -14.05 0.53
N HIS A 112 -2.18 -13.50 0.29
CA HIS A 112 -3.20 -14.05 -0.63
C HIS A 112 -3.49 -13.13 -1.82
N ILE A 113 -2.87 -11.95 -1.85
CA ILE A 113 -3.01 -10.98 -2.94
C ILE A 113 -1.84 -11.18 -3.90
N ASP A 114 -2.15 -11.64 -5.11
CA ASP A 114 -1.19 -11.70 -6.20
C ASP A 114 -1.15 -10.37 -6.96
N PHE A 115 -0.02 -10.08 -7.62
CA PHE A 115 0.09 -8.90 -8.46
C PHE A 115 -0.56 -9.13 -9.83
N ARG A 116 -1.89 -9.37 -9.83
CA ARG A 116 -2.72 -9.62 -11.02
C ARG A 116 -3.61 -8.42 -11.31
N GLN A 117 -4.03 -8.31 -12.58
CA GLN A 117 -4.95 -7.26 -13.00
C GLN A 117 -6.26 -7.26 -12.19
N SER A 118 -6.80 -8.45 -11.87
CA SER A 118 -8.02 -8.60 -11.07
C SER A 118 -7.87 -8.00 -9.66
N ASP A 119 -6.71 -8.20 -9.03
CA ASP A 119 -6.47 -7.70 -7.67
C ASP A 119 -6.28 -6.18 -7.67
N ILE A 120 -5.61 -5.65 -8.70
CA ILE A 120 -5.48 -4.20 -8.88
C ILE A 120 -6.84 -3.55 -9.09
N LEU A 121 -7.70 -4.13 -9.94
CA LEU A 121 -9.04 -3.60 -10.18
C LEU A 121 -9.92 -3.67 -8.92
N ARG A 122 -9.84 -4.76 -8.15
CA ARG A 122 -10.57 -4.91 -6.89
C ARG A 122 -10.14 -3.87 -5.85
N LEU A 123 -8.84 -3.64 -5.70
CA LEU A 123 -8.33 -2.61 -4.80
C LEU A 123 -8.75 -1.21 -5.23
N HIS A 124 -8.73 -0.94 -6.54
CA HIS A 124 -9.23 0.34 -7.08
C HIS A 124 -10.73 0.52 -6.84
N GLU A 125 -11.55 -0.50 -7.06
CA GLU A 125 -12.98 -0.48 -6.76
C GLU A 125 -13.23 -0.18 -5.27
N MET A 126 -12.44 -0.79 -4.39
CA MET A 126 -12.49 -0.53 -2.94
C MET A 126 -12.13 0.92 -2.62
N MET A 127 -11.07 1.47 -3.22
CA MET A 127 -10.70 2.88 -3.04
C MET A 127 -11.83 3.82 -3.46
N MET A 128 -12.54 3.50 -4.53
CA MET A 128 -13.63 4.32 -5.07
C MET A 128 -14.98 4.09 -4.39
N SER A 129 -15.08 3.14 -3.47
CA SER A 129 -16.38 2.73 -2.88
C SER A 129 -17.10 3.83 -2.11
N PHE A 130 -16.37 4.78 -1.54
CA PHE A 130 -16.92 5.93 -0.83
C PHE A 130 -17.05 7.17 -1.72
N ALA A 131 -16.31 7.24 -2.82
CA ALA A 131 -16.30 8.40 -3.73
C ALA A 131 -17.47 8.39 -4.73
N GLY A 132 -18.23 7.32 -4.78
CA GLY A 132 -19.27 7.15 -5.76
C GLY A 132 -20.64 7.61 -5.28
N TYR A 133 -21.28 8.37 -6.07
CA TYR A 133 -22.72 8.49 -6.37
C TYR A 133 -23.50 9.71 -5.87
N GLU A 134 -23.06 10.48 -4.87
CA GLU A 134 -23.88 11.59 -4.38
C GLU A 134 -23.23 12.97 -4.37
N TYR A 135 -22.00 13.10 -4.85
CA TYR A 135 -21.29 14.38 -4.91
C TYR A 135 -21.16 14.91 -6.35
N GLY A 136 -22.15 14.60 -7.19
CA GLY A 136 -22.28 15.16 -8.53
C GLY A 136 -22.92 16.52 -8.53
#